data_eb4778961d5d06a66fd8a73fe1b40d7d
#
_entry.id   eb4778961d5d06a66fd8a73fe1b40d7d
#
_cell.length_a   1.000
_cell.length_b   1.000
_cell.length_c   1.000
_cell.angle_alpha   90.00
_cell.angle_beta   90.00
_cell.angle_gamma   90.00
#
_symmetry.space_group_name_H-M   'P 1'
#
loop_
_entity.id
_entity.type
_entity.pdbx_description
1 polymer ?
#
loop_
_entity_poly.entity_id
_entity_poly.type
_entity_poly.pdbx_seq_one_letter_code
_entity_poly.pdbx_strand_id
1 'polypeptide(L)'
;MWLLGVHGGAGASTLAHVLAPAADSHRRWPGVFERESPFVVLVARETISGLTRAHDLLRQHRAGLAGPSEVLGLVTVAVRPGRIPAEIRRYRDVVGALAGQVWQLPWIEEWTLVEPDQLPVWSPGDPPPQQRKRKLDPLQEVPHEVDALGMSIVDLVRETVGGGSQPDDGERR
;
A
#
# COMPACT_ATOMS: atom_id res chain seq x y z
N MET A 1 0.30 8.51 6.21
CA MET A 1 -0.58 7.32 6.02
C MET A 1 0.04 6.09 6.66
N TRP A 2 -0.75 5.04 6.87
CA TRP A 2 -0.31 3.82 7.52
C TRP A 2 -0.31 2.63 6.57
N LEU A 3 0.70 1.77 6.67
CA LEU A 3 0.74 0.46 6.02
C LEU A 3 0.38 -0.62 7.04
N LEU A 4 -0.74 -1.31 6.83
CA LEU A 4 -1.20 -2.37 7.69
C LEU A 4 -0.89 -3.73 7.06
N GLY A 5 0.16 -4.39 7.57
CA GLY A 5 0.48 -5.76 7.16
C GLY A 5 -0.59 -6.72 7.67
N VAL A 6 -1.27 -7.41 6.76
CA VAL A 6 -2.37 -8.32 7.12
C VAL A 6 -1.90 -9.57 7.88
N HIS A 7 -0.60 -9.86 7.83
CA HIS A 7 0.07 -10.94 8.56
C HIS A 7 1.56 -10.61 8.76
N GLY A 8 2.25 -11.37 9.62
CA GLY A 8 3.71 -11.27 9.77
C GLY A 8 4.42 -11.60 8.46
N GLY A 9 5.40 -10.79 8.06
CA GLY A 9 6.13 -10.95 6.79
C GLY A 9 5.36 -10.50 5.56
N ALA A 10 4.29 -9.71 5.68
CA ALA A 10 3.56 -9.15 4.55
C ALA A 10 4.39 -8.18 3.69
N GLY A 11 5.44 -7.58 4.28
CA GLY A 11 6.28 -6.57 3.64
C GLY A 11 5.94 -5.12 4.03
N ALA A 12 5.04 -4.93 5.00
CA ALA A 12 4.62 -3.58 5.43
C ALA A 12 5.77 -2.77 6.00
N SER A 13 6.62 -3.35 6.86
CA SER A 13 7.77 -2.65 7.45
C SER A 13 8.80 -2.25 6.39
N THR A 14 9.07 -3.13 5.41
CA THR A 14 9.96 -2.82 4.28
C THR A 14 9.40 -1.67 3.45
N LEU A 15 8.12 -1.74 3.10
CA LEU A 15 7.47 -0.66 2.34
C LEU A 15 7.38 0.65 3.13
N ALA A 16 7.16 0.59 4.45
CA ALA A 16 7.14 1.78 5.30
C ALA A 16 8.52 2.45 5.39
N HIS A 17 9.59 1.68 5.27
CA HIS A 17 10.93 2.25 5.14
C HIS A 17 11.15 2.91 3.77
N VAL A 18 10.77 2.21 2.70
CA VAL A 18 11.01 2.68 1.32
C VAL A 18 10.11 3.85 0.92
N LEU A 19 8.88 3.93 1.44
CA LEU A 19 7.93 5.01 1.12
C LEU A 19 7.91 6.04 2.25
N ALA A 20 8.71 7.13 2.14
CA ALA A 20 8.88 8.13 3.19
C ALA A 20 7.57 8.67 3.84
N PRO A 21 6.44 8.85 3.09
CA PRO A 21 5.19 9.31 3.70
C PRO A 21 4.43 8.24 4.48
N ALA A 22 4.92 7.00 4.51
CA ALA A 22 4.24 5.86 5.13
C ALA A 22 4.88 5.46 6.46
N ALA A 23 4.08 4.88 7.34
CA ALA A 23 4.54 4.25 8.57
C ALA A 23 3.90 2.87 8.74
N ASP A 24 4.61 1.93 9.38
CA ASP A 24 4.07 0.61 9.71
C ASP A 24 3.11 0.72 10.90
N SER A 25 1.87 0.27 10.74
CA SER A 25 0.88 0.26 11.81
C SER A 25 1.02 -0.93 12.76
N HIS A 26 2.03 -1.78 12.56
CA HIS A 26 2.29 -2.98 13.36
C HIS A 26 1.05 -3.89 13.50
N ARG A 27 0.30 -4.06 12.43
CA ARG A 27 -0.92 -4.89 12.34
C ARG A 27 -2.06 -4.42 13.24
N ARG A 28 -2.12 -3.14 13.55
CA ARG A 28 -3.22 -2.51 14.30
C ARG A 28 -3.93 -1.50 13.42
N TRP A 29 -5.23 -1.40 13.58
CA TRP A 29 -5.97 -0.30 12.98
C TRP A 29 -5.53 1.01 13.62
N PRO A 30 -5.05 2.00 12.83
CA PRO A 30 -4.64 3.31 13.33
C PRO A 30 -5.84 4.24 13.52
N GLY A 31 -5.56 5.48 13.92
CA GLY A 31 -6.56 6.54 14.01
C GLY A 31 -7.20 6.66 15.40
N VAL A 32 -6.60 6.05 16.42
CA VAL A 32 -7.09 6.15 17.81
C VAL A 32 -6.80 7.54 18.40
N PHE A 33 -5.77 8.23 17.90
CA PHE A 33 -5.38 9.56 18.39
C PHE A 33 -5.80 10.65 17.40
N GLU A 34 -6.27 11.79 17.90
CA GLU A 34 -6.83 12.90 17.11
C GLU A 34 -5.91 13.46 15.99
N ARG A 35 -4.60 13.22 16.10
CA ARG A 35 -3.62 13.69 15.11
C ARG A 35 -3.08 12.59 14.20
N GLU A 36 -3.57 11.39 14.33
CA GLU A 36 -3.20 10.31 13.43
C GLU A 36 -3.93 10.42 12.10
N SER A 37 -3.21 10.15 11.02
CA SER A 37 -3.84 10.01 9.70
C SER A 37 -4.81 8.83 9.72
N PRO A 38 -6.05 8.96 9.26
CA PRO A 38 -6.98 7.84 9.17
C PRO A 38 -6.65 6.90 8.01
N PHE A 39 -5.82 7.32 7.06
CA PHE A 39 -5.57 6.60 5.81
C PHE A 39 -4.70 5.37 6.00
N VAL A 40 -5.23 4.24 5.55
CA VAL A 40 -4.61 2.91 5.65
C VAL A 40 -4.51 2.25 4.30
N VAL A 41 -3.35 1.70 3.99
CA VAL A 41 -3.16 0.76 2.88
C VAL A 41 -2.86 -0.62 3.45
N LEU A 42 -3.66 -1.61 3.09
CA LEU A 42 -3.39 -2.99 3.48
C LEU A 42 -2.23 -3.56 2.67
N VAL A 43 -1.37 -4.37 3.29
CA VAL A 43 -0.26 -5.04 2.61
C VAL A 43 -0.35 -6.54 2.84
N ALA A 44 -0.41 -7.33 1.78
CA ALA A 44 -0.52 -8.79 1.81
C ALA A 44 0.49 -9.46 0.88
N ARG A 45 1.02 -10.62 1.29
CA ARG A 45 1.70 -11.50 0.33
C ARG A 45 0.69 -12.10 -0.64
N GLU A 46 1.10 -12.24 -1.89
CA GLU A 46 0.29 -12.80 -2.98
C GLU A 46 0.21 -14.33 -2.89
N THR A 47 -0.45 -14.78 -1.82
CA THR A 47 -0.79 -16.16 -1.50
C THR A 47 -2.25 -16.26 -1.12
N ILE A 48 -2.83 -17.47 -1.17
CA ILE A 48 -4.22 -17.68 -0.71
C ILE A 48 -4.38 -17.23 0.74
N SER A 49 -3.46 -17.61 1.65
CA SER A 49 -3.54 -17.22 3.06
C SER A 49 -3.39 -15.71 3.28
N GLY A 50 -2.49 -15.04 2.54
CA GLY A 50 -2.33 -13.58 2.59
C GLY A 50 -3.59 -12.86 2.15
N LEU A 51 -4.15 -13.26 1.01
CA LEU A 51 -5.38 -12.68 0.46
C LEU A 51 -6.60 -12.96 1.35
N THR A 52 -6.68 -14.14 2.00
CA THR A 52 -7.74 -14.44 2.98
C THR A 52 -7.66 -13.47 4.17
N ARG A 53 -6.46 -13.21 4.70
CA ARG A 53 -6.28 -12.22 5.77
C ARG A 53 -6.66 -10.80 5.34
N ALA A 54 -6.29 -10.41 4.11
CA ALA A 54 -6.72 -9.12 3.55
C ALA A 54 -8.25 -9.04 3.45
N HIS A 55 -8.89 -10.10 2.96
CA HIS A 55 -10.35 -10.20 2.89
C HIS A 55 -11.02 -10.04 4.27
N ASP A 56 -10.49 -10.69 5.31
CA ASP A 56 -11.01 -10.59 6.67
C ASP A 56 -10.92 -9.14 7.20
N LEU A 57 -9.79 -8.45 7.00
CA LEU A 57 -9.63 -7.06 7.41
C LEU A 57 -10.54 -6.11 6.63
N LEU A 58 -10.70 -6.30 5.32
CA LEU A 58 -11.64 -5.52 4.52
C LEU A 58 -13.09 -5.70 5.00
N ARG A 59 -13.47 -6.90 5.41
CA ARG A 59 -14.78 -7.15 6.02
C ARG A 59 -14.92 -6.47 7.38
N GLN A 60 -13.89 -6.49 8.23
CA GLN A 60 -13.88 -5.74 9.49
C GLN A 60 -14.08 -4.25 9.26
N HIS A 61 -13.33 -3.67 8.32
CA HIS A 61 -13.48 -2.26 7.95
C HIS A 61 -14.92 -1.95 7.50
N ARG A 62 -15.50 -2.74 6.59
CA ARG A 62 -16.88 -2.55 6.11
C ARG A 62 -17.93 -2.74 7.20
N ALA A 63 -17.64 -3.51 8.23
CA ALA A 63 -18.51 -3.70 9.39
C ALA A 63 -18.33 -2.60 10.47
N GLY A 64 -17.52 -1.55 10.21
CA GLY A 64 -17.26 -0.47 11.15
C GLY A 64 -16.34 -0.87 12.32
N LEU A 65 -15.64 -2.00 12.22
CA LEU A 65 -14.77 -2.53 13.29
C LEU A 65 -13.33 -2.01 13.20
N ALA A 66 -13.03 -1.15 12.22
CA ALA A 66 -11.71 -0.55 12.01
C ALA A 66 -11.55 0.83 12.68
N GLY A 67 -12.53 1.24 13.49
CA GLY A 67 -12.55 2.59 14.06
C GLY A 67 -12.62 3.68 12.99
N PRO A 68 -11.87 4.79 13.13
CA PRO A 68 -11.85 5.88 12.16
C PRO A 68 -10.95 5.61 10.95
N SER A 69 -10.37 4.42 10.85
CA SER A 69 -9.49 4.08 9.73
C SER A 69 -10.23 4.06 8.41
N GLU A 70 -9.62 4.66 7.38
CA GLU A 70 -10.09 4.69 5.99
C GLU A 70 -9.15 3.89 5.11
N VAL A 71 -9.64 2.77 4.57
CA VAL A 71 -8.83 1.89 3.72
C VAL A 71 -8.81 2.45 2.31
N LEU A 72 -7.63 2.90 1.86
CA LEU A 72 -7.39 3.41 0.51
C LEU A 72 -7.26 2.28 -0.53
N GLY A 73 -6.78 1.10 -0.11
CA GLY A 73 -6.59 -0.01 -1.02
C GLY A 73 -5.73 -1.13 -0.45
N LEU A 74 -5.35 -2.04 -1.34
CA LEU A 74 -4.57 -3.24 -1.05
C LEU A 74 -3.31 -3.30 -1.92
N VAL A 75 -2.14 -3.36 -1.30
CA VAL A 75 -0.89 -3.74 -1.95
C VAL A 75 -0.72 -5.25 -1.84
N THR A 76 -0.57 -5.92 -2.98
CA THR A 76 -0.18 -7.33 -3.02
C THR A 76 1.30 -7.45 -3.39
N VAL A 77 2.06 -8.16 -2.58
CA VAL A 77 3.51 -8.33 -2.75
C VAL A 77 3.80 -9.75 -3.22
N ALA A 78 4.42 -9.89 -4.38
CA ALA A 78 4.80 -11.19 -4.92
C ALA A 78 5.72 -11.96 -3.95
N VAL A 79 5.58 -13.28 -3.90
CA VAL A 79 6.36 -14.16 -3.00
C VAL A 79 7.52 -14.85 -3.71
N ARG A 80 7.59 -14.72 -5.03
CA ARG A 80 8.61 -15.32 -5.88
C ARG A 80 8.65 -14.63 -7.24
N PRO A 81 9.73 -14.77 -8.00
CA PRO A 81 9.78 -14.29 -9.37
C PRO A 81 8.82 -15.08 -10.27
N GLY A 82 8.46 -14.49 -11.40
CA GLY A 82 7.69 -15.13 -12.45
C GLY A 82 6.18 -14.93 -12.31
N ARG A 83 5.43 -15.76 -13.03
CA ARG A 83 3.98 -15.60 -13.17
C ARG A 83 3.23 -16.08 -11.93
N ILE A 84 2.28 -15.28 -11.47
CA ILE A 84 1.36 -15.64 -10.39
C ILE A 84 0.35 -16.70 -10.90
N PRO A 85 0.11 -17.79 -10.14
CA PRO A 85 -0.89 -18.81 -10.47
C PRO A 85 -2.28 -18.24 -10.69
N ALA A 86 -3.04 -18.85 -11.61
CA ALA A 86 -4.37 -18.34 -12.00
C ALA A 86 -5.35 -18.29 -10.82
N GLU A 87 -5.27 -19.25 -9.92
CA GLU A 87 -6.11 -19.34 -8.71
C GLU A 87 -5.88 -18.15 -7.78
N ILE A 88 -4.61 -17.79 -7.55
CA ILE A 88 -4.24 -16.64 -6.72
C ILE A 88 -4.71 -15.35 -7.38
N ARG A 89 -4.53 -15.21 -8.70
CA ARG A 89 -4.99 -14.01 -9.44
C ARG A 89 -6.50 -13.84 -9.34
N ARG A 90 -7.28 -14.90 -9.56
CA ARG A 90 -8.75 -14.87 -9.43
C ARG A 90 -9.17 -14.48 -8.01
N TYR A 91 -8.52 -15.05 -7.00
CA TYR A 91 -8.85 -14.72 -5.62
C TYR A 91 -8.44 -13.29 -5.25
N ARG A 92 -7.30 -12.80 -5.74
CA ARG A 92 -6.90 -11.40 -5.62
C ARG A 92 -7.94 -10.47 -6.23
N ASP A 93 -8.47 -10.80 -7.41
CA ASP A 93 -9.48 -9.98 -8.09
C ASP A 93 -10.78 -9.90 -7.25
N VAL A 94 -11.20 -11.01 -6.63
CA VAL A 94 -12.34 -11.04 -5.70
C VAL A 94 -12.09 -10.18 -4.46
N VAL A 95 -10.92 -10.30 -3.83
CA VAL A 95 -10.57 -9.51 -2.66
C VAL A 95 -10.40 -8.04 -3.03
N GLY A 96 -9.79 -7.77 -4.18
CA GLY A 96 -9.57 -6.44 -4.71
C GLY A 96 -10.85 -5.64 -4.94
N ALA A 97 -11.93 -6.31 -5.36
CA ALA A 97 -13.24 -5.68 -5.51
C ALA A 97 -13.79 -5.11 -4.17
N LEU A 98 -13.30 -5.59 -3.03
CA LEU A 98 -13.63 -5.05 -1.71
C LEU A 98 -12.72 -3.89 -1.30
N ALA A 99 -11.49 -3.87 -1.79
CA ALA A 99 -10.49 -2.86 -1.45
C ALA A 99 -10.66 -1.55 -2.25
N GLY A 100 -11.35 -1.60 -3.39
CA GLY A 100 -11.47 -0.48 -4.33
C GLY A 100 -10.23 -0.36 -5.22
N GLN A 101 -9.07 -0.07 -4.64
CA GLN A 101 -7.79 0.03 -5.34
C GLN A 101 -6.89 -1.18 -5.01
N VAL A 102 -6.20 -1.71 -6.01
CA VAL A 102 -5.20 -2.78 -5.84
C VAL A 102 -3.91 -2.42 -6.56
N TRP A 103 -2.82 -2.46 -5.83
CA TRP A 103 -1.47 -2.31 -6.38
C TRP A 103 -0.73 -3.64 -6.29
N GLN A 104 0.04 -3.95 -7.31
CA GLN A 104 0.83 -5.18 -7.38
C GLN A 104 2.31 -4.84 -7.37
N LEU A 105 3.00 -5.26 -6.31
CA LEU A 105 4.45 -5.13 -6.22
C LEU A 105 5.10 -6.44 -6.65
N PRO A 106 5.95 -6.42 -7.68
CA PRO A 106 6.65 -7.61 -8.14
C PRO A 106 7.65 -8.12 -7.10
N TRP A 107 8.19 -9.31 -7.33
CA TRP A 107 9.34 -9.81 -6.59
C TRP A 107 10.59 -9.01 -7.00
N ILE A 108 11.24 -8.40 -6.01
CA ILE A 108 12.51 -7.70 -6.16
C ILE A 108 13.54 -8.52 -5.38
N GLU A 109 14.33 -9.31 -6.11
CA GLU A 109 15.24 -10.27 -5.50
C GLU A 109 16.32 -9.59 -4.68
N GLU A 110 16.84 -8.48 -5.19
CA GLU A 110 17.91 -7.69 -4.55
C GLU A 110 17.50 -7.22 -3.14
N TRP A 111 16.24 -6.95 -2.90
CA TRP A 111 15.72 -6.53 -1.60
C TRP A 111 15.76 -7.64 -0.54
N THR A 112 15.94 -8.88 -0.95
CA THR A 112 16.12 -10.01 -0.02
C THR A 112 17.55 -10.19 0.46
N LEU A 113 18.49 -9.46 -0.12
CA LEU A 113 19.93 -9.58 0.15
C LEU A 113 20.45 -8.57 1.15
N VAL A 114 19.62 -7.62 1.57
CA VAL A 114 20.00 -6.52 2.46
C VAL A 114 18.93 -6.29 3.52
N GLU A 115 19.31 -5.61 4.60
CA GLU A 115 18.33 -5.15 5.60
C GLU A 115 17.51 -3.99 5.06
N PRO A 116 16.26 -3.79 5.54
CA PRO A 116 15.37 -2.74 5.04
C PRO A 116 15.95 -1.32 5.11
N ASP A 117 16.79 -1.01 6.09
CA ASP A 117 17.44 0.29 6.28
C ASP A 117 18.50 0.61 5.23
N GLN A 118 18.91 -0.37 4.44
CA GLN A 118 19.86 -0.23 3.33
C GLN A 118 19.16 0.03 1.98
N LEU A 119 17.82 -0.04 1.95
CA LEU A 119 17.04 0.18 0.73
C LEU A 119 16.90 1.67 0.40
N PRO A 120 16.84 2.04 -0.88
CA PRO A 120 16.59 3.42 -1.27
C PRO A 120 15.19 3.88 -0.83
N VAL A 121 15.10 5.14 -0.41
CA VAL A 121 13.86 5.76 0.05
C VAL A 121 13.26 6.58 -1.08
N TRP A 122 11.97 6.42 -1.32
CA TRP A 122 11.17 7.21 -2.22
C TRP A 122 10.46 8.35 -1.47
N SER A 123 10.44 9.52 -2.05
CA SER A 123 9.68 10.68 -1.54
C SER A 123 8.82 11.31 -2.65
N PRO A 124 7.64 11.86 -2.31
CA PRO A 124 6.85 12.62 -3.28
C PRO A 124 7.65 13.82 -3.81
N GLY A 125 7.76 13.88 -5.14
CA GLY A 125 8.56 14.93 -5.82
C GLY A 125 9.95 14.49 -6.21
N ASP A 126 10.38 13.30 -5.86
CA ASP A 126 11.60 12.72 -6.41
C ASP A 126 11.50 12.63 -7.94
N PRO A 127 12.59 12.86 -8.66
CA PRO A 127 12.58 12.68 -10.10
C PRO A 127 12.31 11.22 -10.43
N PRO A 128 11.46 10.94 -11.44
CA PRO A 128 11.15 9.56 -11.81
C PRO A 128 12.43 8.78 -12.13
N PRO A 129 12.48 7.47 -11.83
CA PRO A 129 13.63 6.63 -12.12
C PRO A 129 14.01 6.77 -13.59
N GLN A 130 15.28 7.13 -13.84
CA GLN A 130 15.73 7.36 -15.21
C GLN A 130 15.73 6.04 -15.98
N GLN A 131 14.96 5.97 -17.07
CA GLN A 131 15.03 4.88 -18.05
C GLN A 131 16.39 4.94 -18.77
N ARG A 132 17.44 4.52 -18.08
CA ARG A 132 18.75 4.36 -18.70
C ARG A 132 18.79 3.04 -19.45
N LYS A 133 19.60 2.97 -20.51
CA LYS A 133 19.93 1.70 -21.22
C LYS A 133 20.59 0.66 -20.31
N ARG A 134 21.00 1.03 -19.12
CA ARG A 134 21.61 0.17 -18.09
C ARG A 134 20.49 -0.32 -17.15
N LYS A 135 20.49 -1.60 -16.81
CA LYS A 135 19.59 -2.20 -15.83
C LYS A 135 19.70 -1.39 -14.52
N LEU A 136 18.57 -0.94 -14.02
CA LEU A 136 18.47 -0.24 -12.73
C LEU A 136 18.95 -1.17 -11.63
N ASP A 137 19.74 -0.65 -10.69
CA ASP A 137 20.12 -1.37 -9.47
C ASP A 137 19.11 -1.06 -8.35
N PRO A 138 18.24 -2.00 -7.97
CA PRO A 138 17.19 -1.77 -6.97
C PRO A 138 17.71 -1.50 -5.56
N LEU A 139 19.01 -1.64 -5.31
CA LEU A 139 19.65 -1.29 -4.03
C LEU A 139 20.15 0.17 -4.01
N GLN A 140 20.25 0.82 -5.17
CA GLN A 140 20.74 2.19 -5.27
C GLN A 140 19.67 3.18 -5.73
N GLU A 141 18.70 2.69 -6.51
CA GLU A 141 17.62 3.52 -7.04
C GLU A 141 16.28 2.83 -6.78
N VAL A 142 15.26 3.63 -6.44
CA VAL A 142 13.90 3.10 -6.23
C VAL A 142 13.38 2.47 -7.53
N PRO A 143 12.91 1.22 -7.50
CA PRO A 143 12.31 0.57 -8.67
C PRO A 143 11.07 1.34 -9.17
N HIS A 144 10.88 1.32 -10.50
CA HIS A 144 9.76 2.02 -11.14
C HIS A 144 8.39 1.60 -10.57
N GLU A 145 8.22 0.34 -10.22
CA GLU A 145 6.98 -0.18 -9.64
C GLU A 145 6.69 0.42 -8.26
N VAL A 146 7.73 0.71 -7.51
CA VAL A 146 7.63 1.35 -6.19
C VAL A 146 7.36 2.84 -6.31
N ASP A 147 8.03 3.51 -7.25
CA ASP A 147 7.76 4.90 -7.60
C ASP A 147 6.29 5.08 -8.03
N ALA A 148 5.82 4.26 -8.98
CA ALA A 148 4.44 4.29 -9.43
C ALA A 148 3.42 4.00 -8.31
N LEU A 149 3.75 3.06 -7.41
CA LEU A 149 2.95 2.77 -6.21
C LEU A 149 2.87 4.01 -5.31
N GLY A 150 4.01 4.61 -4.98
CA GLY A 150 4.09 5.79 -4.11
C GLY A 150 3.30 6.97 -4.66
N MET A 151 3.48 7.29 -5.95
CA MET A 151 2.74 8.34 -6.65
C MET A 151 1.23 8.09 -6.61
N SER A 152 0.80 6.88 -6.98
CA SER A 152 -0.62 6.51 -7.01
C SER A 152 -1.29 6.62 -5.64
N ILE A 153 -0.60 6.23 -4.57
CA ILE A 153 -1.13 6.35 -3.21
C ILE A 153 -1.24 7.82 -2.79
N VAL A 154 -0.21 8.63 -3.09
CA VAL A 154 -0.22 10.06 -2.75
C VAL A 154 -1.34 10.79 -3.48
N ASP A 155 -1.55 10.50 -4.76
CA ASP A 155 -2.62 11.11 -5.53
C ASP A 155 -4.00 10.72 -4.99
N LEU A 156 -4.20 9.45 -4.62
CA LEU A 156 -5.44 9.00 -4.00
C LEU A 156 -5.70 9.70 -2.64
N VAL A 157 -4.67 9.88 -1.82
CA VAL A 157 -4.79 10.65 -0.56
C VAL A 157 -5.20 12.09 -0.84
N ARG A 158 -4.60 12.74 -1.84
CA ARG A 158 -4.94 14.13 -2.21
C ARG A 158 -6.38 14.25 -2.69
N GLU A 159 -6.83 13.32 -3.52
CA GLU A 159 -8.21 13.27 -4.00
C GLU A 159 -9.20 13.10 -2.85
N THR A 160 -8.91 12.20 -1.92
CA THR A 160 -9.78 11.93 -0.76
C THR A 160 -9.87 13.16 0.16
N VAL A 161 -8.74 13.82 0.44
CA VAL A 161 -8.72 15.04 1.25
C VAL A 161 -9.38 16.22 0.52
N GLY A 162 -9.13 16.38 -0.78
CA GLY A 162 -9.69 17.46 -1.59
C GLY A 162 -11.20 17.33 -1.82
N GLY A 163 -11.70 16.10 -1.95
CA GLY A 163 -13.14 15.82 -2.14
C GLY A 163 -14.00 16.05 -0.89
N GLY A 164 -13.39 16.05 0.31
CA GLY A 164 -14.08 16.31 1.58
C GLY A 164 -14.33 17.78 1.91
N SER A 165 -13.83 18.72 1.09
CA SER A 165 -13.91 20.18 1.35
C SER A 165 -14.96 20.90 0.49
N GLN A 166 -16.10 20.29 0.21
CA GLN A 166 -17.22 21.05 -0.36
C GLN A 166 -18.03 21.65 0.81
N PRO A 167 -18.01 22.98 1.03
CA PRO A 167 -18.89 23.60 1.99
C PRO A 167 -20.32 23.43 1.51
N ASP A 168 -21.18 22.95 2.40
CA ASP A 168 -22.64 23.01 2.27
C ASP A 168 -23.05 24.48 2.24
N ASP A 169 -23.11 25.05 1.04
CA ASP A 169 -23.60 26.41 0.76
C ASP A 169 -25.06 26.29 0.34
N GLY A 170 -25.89 25.90 1.28
CA GLY A 170 -27.28 25.66 1.09
C GLY A 170 -28.17 26.17 2.22
N GLU A 171 -28.74 27.34 1.96
CA GLU A 171 -30.01 27.88 2.46
C GLU A 171 -29.98 28.88 3.61
N ARG A 172 -29.77 30.12 3.19
CA ARG A 172 -30.53 31.23 3.76
C ARG A 172 -31.62 31.67 2.74
N ARG A 173 -32.83 31.30 3.00
CA ARG A 173 -34.02 32.14 2.67
C ARG A 173 -35.09 31.93 3.71
#